data_7aab9d5576884551e1f5b77a520272f7
#
_entry.id   7aab9d5576884551e1f5b77a520272f7
#
_cell.length_a   1.000
_cell.length_b   1.000
_cell.length_c   1.000
_cell.angle_alpha   90.00
_cell.angle_beta   90.00
_cell.angle_gamma   90.00
#
_symmetry.space_group_name_H-M   'P 1'
#
loop_
_entity.id
_entity.type
_entity.pdbx_description
1 polymer ?
#
loop_
_entity_poly.entity_id
_entity_poly.type
_entity_poly.pdbx_seq_one_letter_code
_entity_poly.pdbx_strand_id
1 'polypeptide(L)'
;MYTINNKGDFVARYPFFRKLLLLTGNMFLAAFSMWLAVQVVNHRFSFVLNTDMYWRMLPLNVVVVCLSFGVYDLYSLAKKRYGEIFIGIALSVFYTFIAIMAASFLFREFSFSRSVLLITAVLELILMNTWQYVWWRLERYLDEPKNALLLGSDEECQRVLARLQAVPQMNYNVRKIMSQDVEKQEWLQILPQVDLVIICQDISLKKKAAIVMQCQQMGKKLVLVPSVYELFCSGLEINKIDDMPFFRPHYL
;
A
#
# COMPACT_ATOMS: atom_id res chain seq x y z
N MET A 1 -22.19 -7.89 -25.23
CA MET A 1 -22.67 -6.79 -24.39
C MET A 1 -21.93 -6.89 -23.07
N TYR A 2 -20.77 -6.21 -22.97
CA TYR A 2 -19.90 -6.26 -21.80
C TYR A 2 -20.46 -5.29 -20.75
N THR A 3 -21.07 -5.81 -19.71
CA THR A 3 -21.35 -5.03 -18.51
C THR A 3 -20.03 -4.76 -17.80
N ILE A 4 -19.48 -3.58 -18.05
CA ILE A 4 -18.34 -3.04 -17.32
C ILE A 4 -18.83 -2.82 -15.89
N ASN A 5 -18.42 -3.70 -14.97
CA ASN A 5 -18.67 -3.51 -13.54
C ASN A 5 -17.76 -2.39 -13.02
N ASN A 6 -18.32 -1.21 -12.86
CA ASN A 6 -17.65 0.10 -12.84
C ASN A 6 -17.14 0.50 -11.44
N LYS A 7 -17.20 -0.35 -10.41
CA LYS A 7 -16.84 0.04 -9.03
C LYS A 7 -15.37 -0.25 -8.67
N GLY A 8 -14.80 -1.36 -9.10
CA GLY A 8 -13.40 -1.72 -8.82
C GLY A 8 -12.38 -0.94 -9.65
N ASP A 9 -12.78 -0.50 -10.84
CA ASP A 9 -11.89 0.22 -11.77
C ASP A 9 -11.56 1.65 -11.34
N PHE A 10 -12.39 2.30 -10.50
CA PHE A 10 -12.17 3.69 -10.11
C PHE A 10 -10.90 3.84 -9.24
N VAL A 11 -10.69 2.96 -8.27
CA VAL A 11 -9.52 3.00 -7.38
C VAL A 11 -8.25 2.58 -8.12
N ALA A 12 -8.36 1.62 -9.04
CA ALA A 12 -7.26 1.17 -9.88
C ALA A 12 -6.90 2.19 -11.00
N ARG A 13 -7.87 2.98 -11.45
CA ARG A 13 -7.73 3.90 -12.58
C ARG A 13 -7.05 5.23 -12.23
N TYR A 14 -7.11 5.66 -10.94
CA TYR A 14 -6.55 6.93 -10.52
C TYR A 14 -5.60 6.82 -9.31
N PRO A 15 -4.46 6.11 -9.45
CA PRO A 15 -3.51 5.95 -8.35
C PRO A 15 -2.89 7.29 -7.93
N PHE A 16 -2.77 8.23 -8.86
CA PHE A 16 -2.26 9.58 -8.60
C PHE A 16 -3.22 10.39 -7.74
N PHE A 17 -4.51 10.40 -8.09
CA PHE A 17 -5.54 11.15 -7.35
C PHE A 17 -5.66 10.64 -5.90
N ARG A 18 -5.60 9.34 -5.71
CA ARG A 18 -5.59 8.71 -4.39
C ARG A 18 -4.41 9.16 -3.54
N LYS A 19 -3.19 9.11 -4.11
CA LYS A 19 -1.98 9.56 -3.41
C LYS A 19 -2.05 11.04 -3.05
N LEU A 20 -2.57 11.86 -3.96
CA LEU A 20 -2.75 13.28 -3.73
C LEU A 20 -3.73 13.55 -2.59
N LEU A 21 -4.84 12.83 -2.55
CA LEU A 21 -5.87 12.99 -1.50
C LEU A 21 -5.36 12.51 -0.14
N LEU A 22 -4.59 11.43 -0.08
CA LEU A 22 -3.91 11.01 1.14
C LEU A 22 -2.87 12.05 1.59
N LEU A 23 -2.09 12.59 0.66
CA LEU A 23 -1.10 13.62 0.97
C LEU A 23 -1.78 14.88 1.53
N THR A 24 -2.76 15.43 0.84
CA THR A 24 -3.48 16.65 1.27
C THR A 24 -4.21 16.43 2.60
N GLY A 25 -4.81 15.27 2.81
CA GLY A 25 -5.43 14.90 4.07
C GLY A 25 -4.44 14.86 5.23
N ASN A 26 -3.28 14.26 5.03
CA ASN A 26 -2.22 14.21 6.05
C ASN A 26 -1.65 15.61 6.34
N MET A 27 -1.45 16.45 5.33
CA MET A 27 -1.04 17.85 5.54
C MET A 27 -2.06 18.63 6.37
N PHE A 28 -3.33 18.47 6.05
CA PHE A 28 -4.41 19.10 6.81
C PHE A 28 -4.44 18.60 8.25
N LEU A 29 -4.33 17.29 8.48
CA LEU A 29 -4.35 16.71 9.83
C LEU A 29 -3.15 17.12 10.66
N ALA A 30 -1.95 17.23 10.07
CA ALA A 30 -0.77 17.74 10.76
C ALA A 30 -0.94 19.19 11.21
N ALA A 31 -1.49 20.03 10.34
CA ALA A 31 -1.78 21.43 10.69
C ALA A 31 -2.90 21.54 11.74
N PHE A 32 -3.95 20.74 11.58
CA PHE A 32 -5.10 20.73 12.48
C PHE A 32 -4.76 20.22 13.88
N SER A 33 -3.93 19.17 13.99
CA SER A 33 -3.48 18.62 15.28
C SER A 33 -2.69 19.65 16.08
N MET A 34 -1.79 20.38 15.41
CA MET A 34 -1.02 21.45 16.06
C MET A 34 -1.90 22.62 16.48
N TRP A 35 -2.83 23.05 15.63
CA TRP A 35 -3.81 24.09 15.98
C TRP A 35 -4.66 23.67 17.19
N LEU A 36 -5.18 22.43 17.16
CA LEU A 36 -6.01 21.91 18.24
C LEU A 36 -5.23 21.80 19.55
N ALA A 37 -3.97 21.38 19.52
CA ALA A 37 -3.11 21.30 20.69
C ALA A 37 -2.92 22.67 21.35
N VAL A 38 -2.70 23.73 20.56
CA VAL A 38 -2.59 25.11 21.04
C VAL A 38 -3.89 25.53 21.73
N GLN A 39 -5.05 25.22 21.11
CA GLN A 39 -6.36 25.58 21.72
C GLN A 39 -6.61 24.84 23.05
N VAL A 40 -6.29 23.55 23.11
CA VAL A 40 -6.44 22.73 24.32
C VAL A 40 -5.57 23.28 25.46
N VAL A 41 -4.32 23.64 25.19
CA VAL A 41 -3.41 24.18 26.24
C VAL A 41 -3.83 25.57 26.67
N ASN A 42 -4.22 26.45 25.74
CA ASN A 42 -4.74 27.79 26.06
C ASN A 42 -5.97 27.72 26.94
N HIS A 43 -6.91 26.85 26.64
CA HIS A 43 -8.16 26.73 27.42
C HIS A 43 -7.94 26.11 28.81
N ARG A 44 -7.01 25.12 28.91
CA ARG A 44 -6.77 24.38 30.17
C ARG A 44 -5.91 25.12 31.17
N PHE A 45 -4.92 25.89 30.70
CA PHE A 45 -3.89 26.46 31.59
C PHE A 45 -3.96 27.97 31.72
N SER A 46 -4.93 28.66 31.12
CA SER A 46 -5.09 30.13 31.16
C SER A 46 -3.80 30.91 30.85
N PHE A 47 -2.86 30.28 30.18
CA PHE A 47 -1.62 30.90 29.72
C PHE A 47 -1.84 31.56 28.37
N VAL A 48 -1.50 32.86 28.28
CA VAL A 48 -1.44 33.54 26.99
C VAL A 48 -0.20 33.01 26.25
N LEU A 49 -0.39 31.90 25.49
CA LEU A 49 0.64 31.36 24.63
C LEU A 49 0.88 32.35 23.48
N ASN A 50 2.15 32.61 23.20
CA ASN A 50 2.50 33.35 21.99
C ASN A 50 2.23 32.43 20.76
N THR A 51 1.07 32.60 20.13
CA THR A 51 0.59 31.79 19.05
C THR A 51 1.45 31.90 17.78
N ASP A 52 2.15 33.01 17.58
CA ASP A 52 2.94 33.28 16.39
C ASP A 52 4.07 32.27 16.20
N MET A 53 4.63 31.75 17.29
CA MET A 53 5.67 30.72 17.22
C MET A 53 5.19 29.41 16.63
N TYR A 54 3.98 28.99 16.99
CA TYR A 54 3.40 27.75 16.50
C TYR A 54 3.11 27.84 15.00
N TRP A 55 2.65 28.99 14.52
CA TRP A 55 2.45 29.24 13.09
C TRP A 55 3.76 29.21 12.29
N ARG A 56 4.88 29.66 12.87
CA ARG A 56 6.20 29.57 12.24
C ARG A 56 6.70 28.13 12.15
N MET A 57 6.40 27.28 13.13
CA MET A 57 6.82 25.87 13.15
C MET A 57 5.89 24.95 12.35
N LEU A 58 4.69 25.39 12.02
CA LEU A 58 3.70 24.61 11.29
C LEU A 58 4.20 24.13 9.92
N PRO A 59 4.87 24.94 9.07
CA PRO A 59 5.41 24.46 7.80
C PRO A 59 6.43 23.33 7.99
N LEU A 60 7.29 23.43 9.02
CA LEU A 60 8.26 22.40 9.35
C LEU A 60 7.55 21.10 9.74
N ASN A 61 6.53 21.19 10.61
CA ASN A 61 5.71 20.03 11.01
C ASN A 61 5.14 19.31 9.78
N VAL A 62 4.47 20.04 8.89
CA VAL A 62 3.86 19.49 7.69
C VAL A 62 4.91 18.84 6.77
N VAL A 63 6.04 19.52 6.55
CA VAL A 63 7.11 19.00 5.67
C VAL A 63 7.70 17.70 6.23
N VAL A 64 8.02 17.65 7.52
CA VAL A 64 8.61 16.46 8.14
C VAL A 64 7.64 15.28 8.11
N VAL A 65 6.35 15.51 8.40
CA VAL A 65 5.31 14.48 8.27
C VAL A 65 5.24 13.96 6.84
N CYS A 66 5.16 14.83 5.83
CA CYS A 66 5.07 14.42 4.44
C CYS A 66 6.29 13.62 3.97
N LEU A 67 7.49 14.03 4.34
CA LEU A 67 8.72 13.31 4.04
C LEU A 67 8.75 11.93 4.71
N SER A 68 8.41 11.87 6.00
CA SER A 68 8.38 10.61 6.75
C SER A 68 7.36 9.62 6.15
N PHE A 69 6.18 10.10 5.76
CA PHE A 69 5.15 9.28 5.10
C PHE A 69 5.63 8.77 3.73
N GLY A 70 6.46 9.57 3.01
CA GLY A 70 7.11 9.13 1.78
C GLY A 70 8.12 8.02 2.02
N VAL A 71 8.99 8.17 3.04
CA VAL A 71 10.02 7.19 3.40
C VAL A 71 9.39 5.85 3.80
N TYR A 72 8.31 5.88 4.58
CA TYR A 72 7.59 4.67 5.01
C TYR A 72 6.57 4.17 3.99
N ASP A 73 6.50 4.77 2.80
CA ASP A 73 5.53 4.42 1.73
C ASP A 73 4.08 4.29 2.26
N LEU A 74 3.66 5.25 3.10
CA LEU A 74 2.32 5.28 3.70
C LEU A 74 1.24 5.81 2.74
N TYR A 75 1.62 6.15 1.50
CA TYR A 75 0.71 6.52 0.42
C TYR A 75 0.25 5.31 -0.41
N SER A 76 0.74 4.10 -0.10
CA SER A 76 0.40 2.86 -0.80
C SER A 76 -0.14 1.81 0.18
N LEU A 77 -1.39 1.99 0.62
CA LEU A 77 -1.98 1.23 1.73
C LEU A 77 -2.44 -0.18 1.35
N ALA A 78 -2.87 -0.37 0.09
CA ALA A 78 -3.56 -1.59 -0.36
C ALA A 78 -2.78 -2.89 -0.10
N LYS A 79 -1.44 -2.84 -0.12
CA LYS A 79 -0.58 -4.03 0.01
C LYS A 79 -0.03 -4.25 1.41
N LYS A 80 -0.27 -3.31 2.35
CA LYS A 80 0.32 -3.36 3.69
C LYS A 80 -0.60 -3.97 4.72
N ARG A 81 -0.02 -4.62 5.72
CA ARG A 81 -0.73 -4.99 6.95
C ARG A 81 -0.99 -3.73 7.77
N TYR A 82 -2.12 -3.66 8.43
CA TYR A 82 -2.43 -2.47 9.23
C TYR A 82 -1.38 -2.21 10.33
N GLY A 83 -0.78 -3.27 10.89
CA GLY A 83 0.32 -3.14 11.85
C GLY A 83 1.55 -2.41 11.29
N GLU A 84 1.90 -2.62 10.03
CA GLU A 84 3.01 -1.90 9.35
C GLU A 84 2.67 -0.42 9.16
N ILE A 85 1.42 -0.12 8.83
CA ILE A 85 0.92 1.25 8.68
C ILE A 85 0.97 1.96 10.04
N PHE A 86 0.50 1.30 11.10
CA PHE A 86 0.53 1.84 12.46
C PHE A 86 1.96 2.17 12.94
N ILE A 87 2.90 1.23 12.74
CA ILE A 87 4.31 1.43 13.10
C ILE A 87 4.91 2.58 12.27
N GLY A 88 4.63 2.65 10.98
CA GLY A 88 5.10 3.73 10.12
C GLY A 88 4.60 5.10 10.57
N ILE A 89 3.33 5.21 10.97
CA ILE A 89 2.76 6.45 11.50
C ILE A 89 3.41 6.81 12.85
N ALA A 90 3.56 5.84 13.76
CA ALA A 90 4.18 6.09 15.06
C ALA A 90 5.62 6.58 14.93
N LEU A 91 6.40 5.99 14.03
CA LEU A 91 7.76 6.45 13.71
C LEU A 91 7.76 7.84 13.07
N SER A 92 6.82 8.11 12.16
CA SER A 92 6.71 9.45 11.53
C SER A 92 6.41 10.52 12.56
N VAL A 93 5.46 10.29 13.46
CA VAL A 93 5.14 11.23 14.56
C VAL A 93 6.34 11.40 15.51
N PHE A 94 7.05 10.32 15.80
CA PHE A 94 8.24 10.39 16.66
C PHE A 94 9.35 11.24 16.01
N TYR A 95 9.64 11.05 14.72
CA TYR A 95 10.62 11.89 14.01
C TYR A 95 10.18 13.34 13.90
N THR A 96 8.90 13.59 13.70
CA THR A 96 8.35 14.94 13.67
C THR A 96 8.52 15.61 15.02
N PHE A 97 8.22 14.92 16.12
CA PHE A 97 8.42 15.41 17.48
C PHE A 97 9.89 15.79 17.73
N ILE A 98 10.86 14.92 17.36
CA ILE A 98 12.27 15.22 17.50
C ILE A 98 12.68 16.41 16.63
N ALA A 99 12.21 16.47 15.38
CA ALA A 99 12.58 17.55 14.47
C ALA A 99 12.11 18.91 14.97
N ILE A 100 10.87 19.01 15.50
CA ILE A 100 10.35 20.25 16.06
C ILE A 100 11.10 20.63 17.35
N MET A 101 11.43 19.64 18.21
CA MET A 101 12.25 19.87 19.40
C MET A 101 13.61 20.42 19.02
N ALA A 102 14.30 19.83 18.05
CA ALA A 102 15.60 20.26 17.56
C ALA A 102 15.52 21.67 16.95
N ALA A 103 14.50 21.94 16.13
CA ALA A 103 14.28 23.25 15.53
C ALA A 103 14.01 24.33 16.59
N SER A 104 13.17 24.03 17.59
CA SER A 104 12.90 24.93 18.72
C SER A 104 14.17 25.31 19.46
N PHE A 105 15.09 24.37 19.65
CA PHE A 105 16.39 24.61 20.26
C PHE A 105 17.31 25.46 19.35
N LEU A 106 17.37 25.12 18.06
CA LEU A 106 18.26 25.78 17.10
C LEU A 106 17.87 27.25 16.86
N PHE A 107 16.59 27.51 16.75
CA PHE A 107 16.05 28.88 16.56
C PHE A 107 15.95 29.69 17.86
N ARG A 108 16.41 29.13 19.00
CA ARG A 108 16.35 29.75 20.33
C ARG A 108 14.95 30.17 20.79
N GLU A 109 13.94 29.49 20.28
CA GLU A 109 12.54 29.74 20.62
C GLU A 109 12.18 29.01 21.94
N PHE A 110 12.80 29.48 23.07
CA PHE A 110 12.65 28.84 24.39
C PHE A 110 11.25 28.93 25.00
N SER A 111 10.37 29.73 24.43
CA SER A 111 8.98 29.86 24.87
C SER A 111 8.05 28.77 24.32
N PHE A 112 8.58 27.81 23.58
CA PHE A 112 7.80 26.69 23.03
C PHE A 112 7.37 25.75 24.17
N SER A 113 6.05 25.66 24.42
CA SER A 113 5.52 24.81 25.47
C SER A 113 5.68 23.32 25.11
N ARG A 114 6.41 22.59 25.96
CA ARG A 114 6.59 21.12 25.81
C ARG A 114 5.26 20.37 25.84
N SER A 115 4.29 20.89 26.59
CA SER A 115 2.93 20.34 26.68
C SER A 115 2.21 20.40 25.32
N VAL A 116 2.36 21.51 24.58
CA VAL A 116 1.77 21.62 23.24
C VAL A 116 2.37 20.58 22.30
N LEU A 117 3.68 20.38 22.32
CA LEU A 117 4.35 19.36 21.49
C LEU A 117 3.85 17.95 21.79
N LEU A 118 3.77 17.59 23.07
CA LEU A 118 3.29 16.26 23.47
C LEU A 118 1.83 16.05 23.05
N ILE A 119 0.98 17.06 23.26
CA ILE A 119 -0.43 16.98 22.86
C ILE A 119 -0.55 16.90 21.33
N THR A 120 0.26 17.67 20.59
CA THR A 120 0.31 17.60 19.11
C THR A 120 0.68 16.18 18.66
N ALA A 121 1.74 15.59 19.23
CA ALA A 121 2.16 14.24 18.86
C ALA A 121 1.09 13.18 19.13
N VAL A 122 0.39 13.27 20.28
CA VAL A 122 -0.71 12.36 20.61
C VAL A 122 -1.89 12.54 19.64
N LEU A 123 -2.25 13.80 19.34
CA LEU A 123 -3.33 14.10 18.41
C LEU A 123 -2.98 13.64 16.99
N GLU A 124 -1.76 13.88 16.52
CA GLU A 124 -1.26 13.38 15.23
C GLU A 124 -1.35 11.86 15.15
N LEU A 125 -0.87 11.17 16.18
CA LEU A 125 -0.94 9.73 16.24
C LEU A 125 -2.38 9.22 16.11
N ILE A 126 -3.33 9.80 16.85
CA ILE A 126 -4.73 9.38 16.82
C ILE A 126 -5.39 9.73 15.49
N LEU A 127 -5.29 10.99 15.06
CA LEU A 127 -5.98 11.48 13.87
C LEU A 127 -5.46 10.82 12.59
N MET A 128 -4.12 10.71 12.44
CA MET A 128 -3.52 10.10 11.27
C MET A 128 -3.78 8.59 11.22
N ASN A 129 -3.73 7.87 12.36
CA ASN A 129 -4.13 6.47 12.39
C ASN A 129 -5.59 6.27 12.00
N THR A 130 -6.48 7.10 12.52
CA THR A 130 -7.91 7.03 12.17
C THR A 130 -8.13 7.27 10.68
N TRP A 131 -7.49 8.30 10.13
CA TRP A 131 -7.55 8.63 8.71
C TRP A 131 -7.04 7.50 7.81
N GLN A 132 -5.84 6.99 8.14
CA GLN A 132 -5.22 5.91 7.38
C GLN A 132 -6.01 4.59 7.52
N TYR A 133 -6.59 4.32 8.69
CA TYR A 133 -7.45 3.16 8.90
C TYR A 133 -8.71 3.22 8.04
N VAL A 134 -9.37 4.38 7.99
CA VAL A 134 -10.56 4.57 7.15
C VAL A 134 -10.23 4.33 5.69
N TRP A 135 -9.12 4.90 5.20
CA TRP A 135 -8.68 4.70 3.83
C TRP A 135 -8.30 3.26 3.52
N TRP A 136 -7.53 2.63 4.40
CA TRP A 136 -7.16 1.23 4.28
C TRP A 136 -8.39 0.31 4.25
N ARG A 137 -9.39 0.59 5.07
CA ARG A 137 -10.66 -0.14 5.09
C ARG A 137 -11.45 0.07 3.80
N LEU A 138 -11.52 1.31 3.34
CA LEU A 138 -12.21 1.68 2.11
C LEU A 138 -11.56 1.04 0.88
N GLU A 139 -10.24 1.09 0.77
CA GLU A 139 -9.51 0.43 -0.32
C GLU A 139 -9.79 -1.07 -0.37
N ARG A 140 -9.78 -1.73 0.78
CA ARG A 140 -10.12 -3.16 0.85
C ARG A 140 -11.57 -3.47 0.50
N TYR A 141 -12.48 -2.59 0.85
CA TYR A 141 -13.89 -2.77 0.51
C TYR A 141 -14.14 -2.58 -0.99
N LEU A 142 -13.39 -1.68 -1.61
CA LEU A 142 -13.50 -1.39 -3.04
C LEU A 142 -12.67 -2.34 -3.93
N ASP A 143 -11.66 -3.02 -3.37
CA ASP A 143 -10.84 -3.97 -4.12
C ASP A 143 -11.60 -5.31 -4.22
N GLU A 144 -12.28 -5.51 -5.35
CA GLU A 144 -13.00 -6.74 -5.64
C GLU A 144 -12.03 -7.93 -5.71
N PRO A 145 -12.41 -9.11 -5.19
CA PRO A 145 -11.58 -10.31 -5.28
C PRO A 145 -11.35 -10.67 -6.74
N LYS A 146 -10.08 -10.70 -7.14
CA LYS A 146 -9.69 -11.05 -8.51
C LYS A 146 -9.73 -12.56 -8.68
N ASN A 147 -10.49 -13.01 -9.66
CA ASN A 147 -10.54 -14.42 -10.01
C ASN A 147 -9.23 -14.85 -10.62
N ALA A 148 -8.53 -15.77 -9.98
CA ALA A 148 -7.25 -16.29 -10.43
C ALA A 148 -7.39 -17.72 -10.96
N LEU A 149 -6.68 -18.01 -12.05
CA LEU A 149 -6.42 -19.34 -12.57
C LEU A 149 -5.00 -19.73 -12.19
N LEU A 150 -4.84 -20.89 -11.57
CA LEU A 150 -3.54 -21.45 -11.18
C LEU A 150 -3.17 -22.54 -12.19
N LEU A 151 -2.00 -22.45 -12.80
CA LEU A 151 -1.48 -23.41 -13.76
C LEU A 151 -0.18 -24.01 -13.24
N GLY A 152 -0.13 -25.35 -13.12
CA GLY A 152 1.05 -26.07 -12.62
C GLY A 152 0.72 -27.48 -12.16
N SER A 153 1.70 -28.19 -11.59
CA SER A 153 1.44 -29.47 -10.92
C SER A 153 0.61 -29.27 -9.65
N ASP A 154 -0.09 -30.32 -9.24
CA ASP A 154 -0.96 -30.26 -8.07
C ASP A 154 -0.18 -29.87 -6.79
N GLU A 155 1.06 -30.37 -6.64
CA GLU A 155 1.90 -30.07 -5.48
C GLU A 155 2.30 -28.58 -5.42
N GLU A 156 2.76 -28.01 -6.54
CA GLU A 156 3.16 -26.62 -6.62
C GLU A 156 1.96 -25.69 -6.49
N CYS A 157 0.84 -26.05 -7.12
CA CYS A 157 -0.40 -25.31 -6.98
C CYS A 157 -0.90 -25.26 -5.54
N GLN A 158 -0.81 -26.37 -4.79
CA GLN A 158 -1.16 -26.38 -3.35
C GLN A 158 -0.22 -25.53 -2.53
N ARG A 159 1.08 -25.54 -2.79
CA ARG A 159 2.07 -24.67 -2.11
C ARG A 159 1.77 -23.19 -2.37
N VAL A 160 1.51 -22.83 -3.62
CA VAL A 160 1.15 -21.45 -3.99
C VAL A 160 -0.17 -21.04 -3.36
N LEU A 161 -1.18 -21.93 -3.36
CA LEU A 161 -2.47 -21.69 -2.74
C LEU A 161 -2.36 -21.44 -1.24
N ALA A 162 -1.60 -22.30 -0.52
CA ALA A 162 -1.37 -22.14 0.91
C ALA A 162 -0.72 -20.78 1.24
N ARG A 163 0.22 -20.33 0.41
CA ARG A 163 0.88 -19.03 0.58
C ARG A 163 -0.05 -17.86 0.24
N LEU A 164 -0.87 -17.97 -0.81
CA LEU A 164 -1.88 -16.94 -1.14
C LEU A 164 -2.91 -16.81 -0.02
N GLN A 165 -3.29 -17.91 0.63
CA GLN A 165 -4.20 -17.91 1.79
C GLN A 165 -3.55 -17.30 3.05
N ALA A 166 -2.24 -17.49 3.23
CA ALA A 166 -1.51 -16.88 4.35
C ALA A 166 -1.41 -15.34 4.23
N VAL A 167 -1.58 -14.79 2.99
CA VAL A 167 -1.53 -13.36 2.72
C VAL A 167 -2.90 -12.84 2.23
N PRO A 168 -3.88 -12.71 3.12
CA PRO A 168 -5.25 -12.31 2.75
C PRO A 168 -5.35 -10.89 2.14
N GLN A 169 -4.24 -10.16 2.12
CA GLN A 169 -4.15 -8.82 1.54
C GLN A 169 -4.24 -8.80 0.01
N MET A 170 -4.02 -9.95 -0.65
CA MET A 170 -4.00 -10.02 -2.10
C MET A 170 -5.37 -10.21 -2.74
N ASN A 171 -6.40 -10.50 -1.95
CA ASN A 171 -7.77 -10.63 -2.38
C ASN A 171 -7.94 -11.45 -3.69
N TYR A 172 -7.16 -12.57 -3.82
CA TYR A 172 -7.27 -13.48 -4.94
C TYR A 172 -8.21 -14.62 -4.63
N ASN A 173 -9.20 -14.81 -5.49
CA ASN A 173 -10.10 -15.96 -5.43
C ASN A 173 -9.64 -16.97 -6.50
N VAL A 174 -8.96 -18.03 -6.07
CA VAL A 174 -8.55 -19.10 -7.00
C VAL A 174 -9.77 -19.90 -7.41
N ARG A 175 -10.26 -19.64 -8.63
CA ARG A 175 -11.45 -20.32 -9.17
C ARG A 175 -11.17 -21.72 -9.67
N LYS A 176 -10.00 -21.93 -10.28
CA LYS A 176 -9.63 -23.23 -10.83
C LYS A 176 -8.12 -23.45 -10.78
N ILE A 177 -7.75 -24.68 -10.48
CA ILE A 177 -6.38 -25.20 -10.58
C ILE A 177 -6.38 -26.11 -11.81
N MET A 178 -5.39 -25.97 -12.69
CA MET A 178 -5.25 -26.79 -13.88
C MET A 178 -3.84 -27.36 -13.98
N SER A 179 -3.75 -28.65 -14.28
CA SER A 179 -2.48 -29.31 -14.50
C SER A 179 -1.79 -28.81 -15.76
N GLN A 180 -0.47 -28.97 -15.81
CA GLN A 180 0.36 -28.58 -16.98
C GLN A 180 0.03 -29.35 -18.27
N ASP A 181 -0.67 -30.48 -18.18
CA ASP A 181 -0.99 -31.36 -19.31
C ASP A 181 -2.36 -31.09 -19.91
N VAL A 182 -3.07 -30.07 -19.41
CA VAL A 182 -4.38 -29.68 -19.93
C VAL A 182 -4.27 -29.21 -21.39
N GLU A 183 -5.16 -29.69 -22.23
CA GLU A 183 -5.22 -29.28 -23.62
C GLU A 183 -5.46 -27.79 -23.78
N LYS A 184 -4.84 -27.21 -24.81
CA LYS A 184 -4.92 -25.79 -25.12
C LYS A 184 -6.35 -25.26 -25.18
N GLN A 185 -7.31 -26.08 -25.53
CA GLN A 185 -8.71 -25.70 -25.68
C GLN A 185 -9.42 -25.50 -24.34
N GLU A 186 -9.08 -26.27 -23.31
CA GLU A 186 -9.79 -26.21 -22.01
C GLU A 186 -9.46 -24.94 -21.22
N TRP A 187 -8.18 -24.56 -21.15
CA TRP A 187 -7.84 -23.35 -20.39
C TRP A 187 -8.24 -22.07 -21.13
N LEU A 188 -8.30 -22.08 -22.48
CA LEU A 188 -8.81 -20.97 -23.28
C LEU A 188 -10.29 -20.67 -23.00
N GLN A 189 -11.11 -21.69 -22.70
CA GLN A 189 -12.52 -21.49 -22.34
C GLN A 189 -12.68 -20.81 -20.96
N ILE A 190 -11.71 -20.98 -20.06
CA ILE A 190 -11.76 -20.43 -18.72
C ILE A 190 -11.14 -19.04 -18.66
N LEU A 191 -10.22 -18.73 -19.57
CA LEU A 191 -9.50 -17.46 -19.64
C LEU A 191 -10.41 -16.21 -19.61
N PRO A 192 -11.57 -16.17 -20.29
CA PRO A 192 -12.50 -15.03 -20.19
C PRO A 192 -13.09 -14.81 -18.80
N GLN A 193 -13.21 -15.86 -17.99
CA GLN A 193 -13.86 -15.84 -16.67
C GLN A 193 -12.89 -15.45 -15.52
N VAL A 194 -11.60 -15.32 -15.81
CA VAL A 194 -10.56 -15.00 -14.83
C VAL A 194 -9.90 -13.67 -15.15
N ASP A 195 -9.45 -12.98 -14.10
CA ASP A 195 -8.80 -11.67 -14.20
C ASP A 195 -7.28 -11.81 -14.20
N LEU A 196 -6.79 -12.91 -13.62
CA LEU A 196 -5.38 -13.16 -13.38
C LEU A 196 -5.05 -14.62 -13.67
N VAL A 197 -3.92 -14.87 -14.31
CA VAL A 197 -3.34 -16.20 -14.49
C VAL A 197 -2.03 -16.28 -13.73
N ILE A 198 -1.91 -17.27 -12.85
CA ILE A 198 -0.71 -17.54 -12.07
C ILE A 198 -0.07 -18.81 -12.63
N ILE A 199 1.16 -18.69 -13.12
CA ILE A 199 1.92 -19.81 -13.69
C ILE A 199 2.96 -20.27 -12.67
N CYS A 200 2.88 -21.54 -12.26
CA CYS A 200 3.83 -22.14 -11.34
C CYS A 200 5.18 -22.40 -12.02
N GLN A 201 6.22 -22.68 -11.20
CA GLN A 201 7.59 -22.81 -11.68
C GLN A 201 7.84 -24.08 -12.52
N ASP A 202 7.07 -25.12 -12.33
CA ASP A 202 7.21 -26.46 -12.92
C ASP A 202 6.79 -26.55 -14.40
N ILE A 203 6.17 -25.50 -14.95
CA ILE A 203 5.76 -25.45 -16.35
C ILE A 203 6.98 -25.20 -17.26
N SER A 204 7.10 -25.99 -18.35
CA SER A 204 8.19 -25.84 -19.31
C SER A 204 8.21 -24.46 -19.97
N LEU A 205 9.40 -23.93 -20.27
CA LEU A 205 9.59 -22.60 -20.88
C LEU A 205 8.78 -22.40 -22.16
N LYS A 206 8.68 -23.44 -23.02
CA LYS A 206 7.89 -23.38 -24.26
C LYS A 206 6.39 -23.17 -23.96
N LYS A 207 5.84 -23.90 -22.96
CA LYS A 207 4.44 -23.76 -22.55
C LYS A 207 4.22 -22.39 -21.87
N LYS A 208 5.15 -21.96 -20.99
CA LYS A 208 5.09 -20.62 -20.37
C LYS A 208 4.99 -19.52 -21.43
N ALA A 209 5.86 -19.55 -22.45
CA ALA A 209 5.85 -18.56 -23.52
C ALA A 209 4.51 -18.52 -24.27
N ALA A 210 3.95 -19.68 -24.61
CA ALA A 210 2.67 -19.77 -25.30
C ALA A 210 1.52 -19.19 -24.46
N ILE A 211 1.49 -19.49 -23.15
CA ILE A 211 0.48 -18.98 -22.21
C ILE A 211 0.61 -17.45 -22.07
N VAL A 212 1.84 -16.95 -21.94
CA VAL A 212 2.12 -15.51 -21.85
C VAL A 212 1.58 -14.77 -23.07
N MET A 213 1.89 -15.26 -24.29
CA MET A 213 1.41 -14.65 -25.53
C MET A 213 -0.12 -14.59 -25.60
N GLN A 214 -0.80 -15.64 -25.17
CA GLN A 214 -2.26 -15.70 -25.24
C GLN A 214 -2.92 -14.81 -24.17
N CYS A 215 -2.38 -14.80 -22.95
CA CYS A 215 -2.84 -13.88 -21.89
C CYS A 215 -2.67 -12.42 -22.35
N GLN A 216 -1.57 -12.11 -23.03
CA GLN A 216 -1.29 -10.78 -23.58
C GLN A 216 -2.30 -10.38 -24.67
N GLN A 217 -2.59 -11.28 -25.61
CA GLN A 217 -3.59 -11.04 -26.65
C GLN A 217 -4.99 -10.80 -26.09
N MET A 218 -5.33 -11.43 -24.97
CA MET A 218 -6.63 -11.26 -24.30
C MET A 218 -6.63 -10.18 -23.21
N GLY A 219 -5.53 -9.45 -23.03
CA GLY A 219 -5.42 -8.37 -22.03
C GLY A 219 -5.53 -8.84 -20.58
N LYS A 220 -5.23 -10.13 -20.31
CA LYS A 220 -5.30 -10.71 -18.97
C LYS A 220 -4.01 -10.47 -18.20
N LYS A 221 -4.15 -10.21 -16.89
CA LYS A 221 -2.97 -10.07 -16.01
C LYS A 221 -2.30 -11.41 -15.81
N LEU A 222 -0.97 -11.39 -15.81
CA LEU A 222 -0.16 -12.60 -15.64
C LEU A 222 0.78 -12.41 -14.46
N VAL A 223 0.95 -13.47 -13.67
CA VAL A 223 1.94 -13.57 -12.59
C VAL A 223 2.70 -14.88 -12.79
N LEU A 224 4.02 -14.78 -12.84
CA LEU A 224 4.91 -15.92 -12.91
C LEU A 224 5.49 -16.20 -11.54
N VAL A 225 5.45 -17.46 -11.11
CA VAL A 225 6.23 -17.92 -9.95
C VAL A 225 7.58 -18.37 -10.51
N PRO A 226 8.67 -17.61 -10.24
CA PRO A 226 9.96 -17.92 -10.85
C PRO A 226 10.59 -19.13 -10.20
N SER A 227 11.32 -19.90 -10.99
CA SER A 227 12.29 -20.86 -10.49
C SER A 227 13.53 -20.14 -9.94
N VAL A 228 14.29 -20.81 -9.07
CA VAL A 228 15.54 -20.24 -8.52
C VAL A 228 16.50 -19.80 -9.64
N TYR A 229 16.54 -20.53 -10.73
CA TYR A 229 17.37 -20.19 -11.89
C TYR A 229 16.91 -18.89 -12.60
N GLU A 230 15.60 -18.72 -12.76
CA GLU A 230 15.03 -17.51 -13.39
C GLU A 230 15.28 -16.25 -12.55
N LEU A 231 15.41 -16.39 -11.22
CA LEU A 231 15.75 -15.30 -10.29
C LEU A 231 17.15 -14.71 -10.57
N PHE A 232 18.11 -15.56 -10.91
CA PHE A 232 19.48 -15.12 -11.16
C PHE A 232 19.71 -14.59 -12.58
N CYS A 233 18.88 -14.99 -13.54
CA CYS A 233 19.07 -14.67 -14.96
C CYS A 233 18.31 -13.42 -15.43
N SER A 234 17.39 -12.87 -14.64
CA SER A 234 16.54 -11.78 -15.11
C SER A 234 16.71 -10.52 -14.25
N GLY A 235 17.05 -9.40 -14.90
CA GLY A 235 16.94 -8.06 -14.32
C GLY A 235 15.48 -7.58 -14.18
N LEU A 236 14.58 -8.47 -13.74
CA LEU A 236 13.14 -8.21 -13.61
C LEU A 236 12.85 -7.55 -12.25
N GLU A 237 11.91 -6.63 -12.21
CA GLU A 237 11.42 -6.08 -10.95
C GLU A 237 10.78 -7.17 -10.08
N ILE A 238 11.40 -7.43 -8.94
CA ILE A 238 10.95 -8.46 -7.99
C ILE A 238 9.97 -7.82 -7.02
N ASN A 239 8.68 -8.15 -7.14
CA ASN A 239 7.72 -7.89 -6.08
C ASN A 239 7.75 -9.08 -5.10
N LYS A 240 8.28 -8.86 -3.89
CA LYS A 240 8.28 -9.88 -2.83
C LYS A 240 6.91 -9.95 -2.15
N ILE A 241 6.41 -11.16 -2.01
CA ILE A 241 5.25 -11.47 -1.19
C ILE A 241 5.69 -12.58 -0.26
N ASP A 242 5.82 -12.25 1.04
CA ASP A 242 6.14 -13.20 2.12
C ASP A 242 7.22 -14.23 1.67
N ASP A 243 8.44 -13.74 1.35
CA ASP A 243 9.60 -14.49 0.87
C ASP A 243 9.48 -15.20 -0.50
N MET A 244 8.35 -15.07 -1.21
CA MET A 244 8.25 -15.49 -2.59
C MET A 244 8.45 -14.32 -3.56
N PRO A 245 9.38 -14.40 -4.51
CA PRO A 245 9.48 -13.46 -5.59
C PRO A 245 8.37 -13.70 -6.62
N PHE A 246 7.64 -12.66 -6.96
CA PHE A 246 6.67 -12.65 -8.05
C PHE A 246 7.13 -11.68 -9.12
N PHE A 247 7.14 -12.13 -10.37
CA PHE A 247 7.46 -11.28 -11.50
C PHE A 247 6.20 -10.79 -12.20
N ARG A 248 6.16 -9.49 -12.44
CA ARG A 248 5.19 -8.88 -13.33
C ARG A 248 5.96 -8.42 -14.57
N PRO A 249 5.72 -8.99 -15.76
CA PRO A 249 6.35 -8.46 -16.96
C PRO A 249 5.93 -7.00 -17.16
N HIS A 250 6.90 -6.13 -17.35
CA HIS A 250 6.68 -4.75 -17.72
C HIS A 250 6.34 -4.78 -19.22
N TYR A 251 5.11 -4.48 -19.55
CA TYR A 251 4.72 -4.23 -20.93
C TYR A 251 5.15 -2.80 -21.28
N LEU A 252 6.05 -2.68 -22.26
CA LEU A 252 6.36 -1.44 -22.94
C LEU A 252 5.15 -0.91 -23.70
#